data_f356168378306e0054340affc77b42d2
#
_entry.id   f356168378306e0054340affc77b42d2
#
_cell.length_a   1.000
_cell.length_b   1.000
_cell.length_c   1.000
_cell.angle_alpha   90.00
_cell.angle_beta   90.00
_cell.angle_gamma   90.00
#
_symmetry.space_group_name_H-M   'P 1'
#
loop_
_entity.id
_entity.type
_entity.pdbx_description
1 polymer ?
#
loop_
_entity_poly.entity_id
_entity_poly.type
_entity_poly.pdbx_seq_one_letter_code
_entity_poly.pdbx_strand_id
1 'polypeptide(L)'
;MDTPTLLAHLQTHDTPLTLPRGGTLRWDDADLHRAAHAAGPEHYALLALAPGALPWQRARVLLQTLAASQAGLDDATRDTLARLARVLTLALPPAHVITVLLALRRLRANHKHTTRTVLRFVLEHPDADALIAARRPALLDCFEHALGKTAARGCARRIDDGDTASDYLRRRLLRFLAVPAAAPARVQALYAAPPAATTGGLTGTGTAAGTGTAPGTATGPVRALPDEPALTLDPAREQPPTVTATNRGDIAATLVHLYRGGPAEDLYAALGRYVDDAARAYPRFAGTVALVLDASASMRGYGEREWAVLSQAAALRMLLSRVCDRLEVVEVGGDERAPRGATDLATGVLDALAAGPDLVAVVSDGYENRFPGDLARVAATLPRAGVTTPVVFCHALFTAADDLTLRRPAPSLPQRGFWHQDDFTTLLPWMFAHCPAGRPWLRAALHDRLDVLDRQAADLTTALAA
;
A
#
# COMPACT_ATOMS: atom_id res chain seq x y z
N MET A 1 -8.00 11.98 -14.05
CA MET A 1 -6.84 12.10 -13.15
C MET A 1 -5.82 11.11 -13.61
N ASP A 2 -4.55 11.49 -13.64
CA ASP A 2 -3.44 10.63 -14.02
C ASP A 2 -3.00 9.73 -12.85
N THR A 3 -2.45 8.58 -13.18
CA THR A 3 -2.03 7.56 -12.20
C THR A 3 -0.95 8.06 -11.24
N PRO A 4 0.09 8.83 -11.68
CA PRO A 4 1.11 9.34 -10.78
C PRO A 4 0.54 10.25 -9.68
N THR A 5 -0.32 11.20 -10.03
CA THR A 5 -0.93 12.12 -9.07
C THR A 5 -1.78 11.37 -8.03
N LEU A 6 -2.58 10.40 -8.48
CA LEU A 6 -3.36 9.58 -7.56
C LEU A 6 -2.46 8.75 -6.65
N LEU A 7 -1.44 8.09 -7.20
CA LEU A 7 -0.51 7.29 -6.41
C LEU A 7 0.23 8.14 -5.38
N ALA A 8 0.73 9.32 -5.77
CA ALA A 8 1.36 10.26 -4.86
C ALA A 8 0.41 10.69 -3.72
N HIS A 9 -0.85 10.99 -4.04
CA HIS A 9 -1.87 11.31 -3.03
C HIS A 9 -2.08 10.16 -2.04
N LEU A 10 -2.23 8.91 -2.55
CA LEU A 10 -2.39 7.73 -1.69
C LEU A 10 -1.18 7.48 -0.78
N GLN A 11 0.01 7.95 -1.15
CA GLN A 11 1.26 7.78 -0.40
C GLN A 11 1.59 8.92 0.56
N THR A 12 0.92 10.08 0.46
CA THR A 12 1.31 11.28 1.23
C THR A 12 0.19 11.90 2.04
N HIS A 13 -1.08 11.69 1.69
CA HIS A 13 -2.21 12.33 2.35
C HIS A 13 -2.74 11.47 3.51
N ASP A 14 -2.32 11.77 4.74
CA ASP A 14 -2.60 10.95 5.95
C ASP A 14 -3.71 11.54 6.85
N THR A 15 -4.65 12.31 6.30
CA THR A 15 -5.77 12.83 7.12
C THR A 15 -6.71 11.67 7.52
N PRO A 16 -7.06 11.50 8.80
CA PRO A 16 -7.98 10.43 9.21
C PRO A 16 -9.41 10.62 8.67
N LEU A 17 -10.02 9.51 8.25
CA LEU A 17 -11.47 9.47 8.01
C LEU A 17 -12.19 9.53 9.36
N THR A 18 -13.05 10.52 9.59
CA THR A 18 -13.72 10.68 10.89
C THR A 18 -15.23 10.73 10.78
N LEU A 19 -15.90 10.11 11.77
CA LEU A 19 -17.36 10.04 11.85
C LEU A 19 -17.84 10.55 13.22
N PRO A 20 -18.05 11.89 13.37
CA PRO A 20 -18.52 12.46 14.62
C PRO A 20 -19.90 11.92 15.02
N ARG A 21 -20.17 11.79 16.33
CA ARG A 21 -21.51 11.44 16.83
C ARG A 21 -22.51 12.50 16.40
N GLY A 22 -23.60 12.08 15.73
CA GLY A 22 -24.62 12.98 15.21
C GLY A 22 -24.21 13.88 14.02
N GLY A 23 -22.94 13.84 13.62
CA GLY A 23 -22.40 14.65 12.54
C GLY A 23 -22.33 13.92 11.19
N THR A 24 -21.90 14.67 10.17
CA THR A 24 -21.61 14.14 8.84
C THR A 24 -20.24 13.48 8.80
N LEU A 25 -20.09 12.56 7.86
CA LEU A 25 -18.79 11.96 7.54
C LEU A 25 -17.81 13.07 7.09
N ARG A 26 -16.64 13.13 7.72
CA ARG A 26 -15.56 14.03 7.30
C ARG A 26 -14.61 13.25 6.41
N TRP A 27 -14.66 13.58 5.13
CA TRP A 27 -13.89 12.98 4.07
C TRP A 27 -13.46 14.09 3.10
N ASP A 28 -12.30 14.65 3.35
CA ASP A 28 -11.81 15.89 2.72
C ASP A 28 -11.45 15.72 1.23
N ASP A 29 -11.03 14.51 0.82
CA ASP A 29 -10.65 14.16 -0.55
C ASP A 29 -11.69 13.27 -1.28
N ALA A 30 -12.96 13.28 -0.84
CA ALA A 30 -14.01 12.42 -1.38
C ALA A 30 -14.23 12.59 -2.90
N ASP A 31 -14.10 13.81 -3.41
CA ASP A 31 -14.29 14.10 -4.84
C ASP A 31 -13.17 13.49 -5.69
N LEU A 32 -11.94 13.51 -5.17
CA LEU A 32 -10.78 12.86 -5.78
C LEU A 32 -11.01 11.36 -5.93
N HIS A 33 -11.38 10.69 -4.83
CA HIS A 33 -11.66 9.25 -4.82
C HIS A 33 -12.83 8.86 -5.74
N ARG A 34 -13.89 9.68 -5.74
CA ARG A 34 -15.05 9.47 -6.62
C ARG A 34 -14.68 9.59 -8.09
N ALA A 35 -13.94 10.62 -8.46
CA ALA A 35 -13.49 10.84 -9.84
C ALA A 35 -12.54 9.73 -10.31
N ALA A 36 -11.59 9.31 -9.47
CA ALA A 36 -10.67 8.23 -9.78
C ALA A 36 -11.40 6.89 -9.96
N HIS A 37 -12.34 6.56 -9.08
CA HIS A 37 -13.17 5.36 -9.20
C HIS A 37 -14.04 5.37 -10.46
N ALA A 38 -14.65 6.51 -10.79
CA ALA A 38 -15.48 6.65 -12.01
C ALA A 38 -14.65 6.46 -13.30
N ALA A 39 -13.40 6.89 -13.31
CA ALA A 39 -12.50 6.72 -14.45
C ALA A 39 -12.08 5.29 -14.71
N GLY A 40 -12.00 4.44 -13.66
CA GLY A 40 -11.63 3.03 -13.78
C GLY A 40 -11.65 2.34 -12.43
N PRO A 41 -12.77 1.69 -12.06
CA PRO A 41 -12.99 1.13 -10.72
C PRO A 41 -11.91 0.12 -10.30
N GLU A 42 -11.53 -0.78 -11.20
CA GLU A 42 -10.53 -1.81 -10.94
C GLU A 42 -9.14 -1.19 -10.73
N HIS A 43 -8.69 -0.35 -11.67
CA HIS A 43 -7.38 0.30 -11.58
C HIS A 43 -7.26 1.15 -10.31
N TYR A 44 -8.29 1.95 -10.03
CA TYR A 44 -8.37 2.75 -8.81
C TYR A 44 -8.24 1.88 -7.54
N ALA A 45 -9.00 0.79 -7.49
CA ALA A 45 -9.01 -0.08 -6.33
C ALA A 45 -7.66 -0.81 -6.13
N LEU A 46 -7.05 -1.29 -7.22
CA LEU A 46 -5.74 -1.94 -7.19
C LEU A 46 -4.63 -1.02 -6.65
N LEU A 47 -4.70 0.30 -6.90
CA LEU A 47 -3.72 1.25 -6.38
C LEU A 47 -3.66 1.29 -4.84
N ALA A 48 -4.70 0.84 -4.14
CA ALA A 48 -4.64 0.66 -2.68
C ALA A 48 -3.61 -0.40 -2.24
N LEU A 49 -3.25 -1.33 -3.13
CA LEU A 49 -2.21 -2.32 -2.89
C LEU A 49 -0.81 -1.81 -3.25
N ALA A 50 -0.69 -0.62 -3.85
CA ALA A 50 0.63 -0.07 -4.15
C ALA A 50 1.45 0.08 -2.86
N PRO A 51 2.74 -0.30 -2.89
CA PRO A 51 3.61 -0.13 -1.73
C PRO A 51 3.68 1.33 -1.30
N GLY A 52 3.67 1.54 0.02
CA GLY A 52 3.69 2.89 0.61
C GLY A 52 2.35 3.64 0.61
N ALA A 53 1.26 3.07 0.08
CA ALA A 53 -0.06 3.66 0.26
C ALA A 53 -0.44 3.68 1.75
N LEU A 54 -0.92 4.82 2.24
CA LEU A 54 -1.17 5.05 3.66
C LEU A 54 -2.43 4.31 4.13
N PRO A 55 -2.49 3.86 5.40
CA PRO A 55 -3.63 3.10 5.91
C PRO A 55 -4.97 3.83 5.77
N TRP A 56 -5.02 5.15 6.03
CA TRP A 56 -6.24 5.93 5.85
C TRP A 56 -6.65 6.09 4.39
N GLN A 57 -5.70 6.13 3.47
CA GLN A 57 -6.01 6.15 2.04
C GLN A 57 -6.55 4.80 1.56
N ARG A 58 -5.97 3.69 2.01
CA ARG A 58 -6.51 2.34 1.78
C ARG A 58 -7.93 2.20 2.33
N ALA A 59 -8.21 2.77 3.51
CA ALA A 59 -9.56 2.79 4.09
C ALA A 59 -10.55 3.59 3.23
N ARG A 60 -10.12 4.72 2.64
CA ARG A 60 -10.93 5.53 1.70
C ARG A 60 -11.21 4.79 0.39
N VAL A 61 -10.20 4.09 -0.15
CA VAL A 61 -10.40 3.25 -1.33
C VAL A 61 -11.40 2.13 -1.03
N LEU A 62 -11.30 1.47 0.12
CA LEU A 62 -12.27 0.47 0.56
C LEU A 62 -13.68 1.07 0.67
N LEU A 63 -13.82 2.24 1.31
CA LEU A 63 -15.09 2.95 1.44
C LEU A 63 -15.71 3.27 0.08
N GLN A 64 -14.96 3.88 -0.83
CA GLN A 64 -15.43 4.24 -2.17
C GLN A 64 -15.86 3.01 -2.96
N THR A 65 -15.05 1.93 -2.93
CA THR A 65 -15.34 0.68 -3.64
C THR A 65 -16.61 0.00 -3.12
N LEU A 66 -16.83 0.03 -1.81
CA LEU A 66 -18.02 -0.57 -1.19
C LEU A 66 -19.27 0.32 -1.30
N ALA A 67 -19.11 1.64 -1.35
CA ALA A 67 -20.23 2.58 -1.47
C ALA A 67 -20.75 2.71 -2.90
N ALA A 68 -19.90 2.47 -3.90
CA ALA A 68 -20.26 2.59 -5.30
C ALA A 68 -21.07 1.39 -5.80
N SER A 69 -21.99 1.63 -6.74
CA SER A 69 -22.68 0.56 -7.43
C SER A 69 -21.74 -0.18 -8.38
N GLN A 70 -21.84 -1.50 -8.42
CA GLN A 70 -21.15 -2.36 -9.39
C GLN A 70 -22.04 -2.75 -10.59
N ALA A 71 -23.17 -2.07 -10.77
CA ALA A 71 -24.01 -2.28 -11.93
C ALA A 71 -23.25 -1.90 -13.22
N GLY A 72 -23.30 -2.76 -14.22
CA GLY A 72 -22.61 -2.55 -15.49
C GLY A 72 -21.15 -2.96 -15.53
N LEU A 73 -20.54 -3.32 -14.40
CA LEU A 73 -19.20 -3.91 -14.40
C LEU A 73 -19.24 -5.38 -14.89
N ASP A 74 -18.20 -5.81 -15.59
CA ASP A 74 -18.01 -7.21 -15.95
C ASP A 74 -17.69 -8.08 -14.71
N ASP A 75 -17.80 -9.41 -14.89
CA ASP A 75 -17.62 -10.35 -13.77
C ASP A 75 -16.17 -10.38 -13.26
N ALA A 76 -15.18 -10.22 -14.14
CA ALA A 76 -13.76 -10.22 -13.77
C ALA A 76 -13.44 -8.99 -12.88
N THR A 77 -13.91 -7.82 -13.29
CA THR A 77 -13.80 -6.59 -12.48
C THR A 77 -14.48 -6.75 -11.12
N ARG A 78 -15.71 -7.33 -11.08
CA ARG A 78 -16.41 -7.55 -9.80
C ARG A 78 -15.67 -8.53 -8.91
N ASP A 79 -15.06 -9.58 -9.46
CA ASP A 79 -14.24 -10.53 -8.71
C ASP A 79 -13.00 -9.84 -8.13
N THR A 80 -12.27 -9.09 -8.94
CA THR A 80 -11.11 -8.30 -8.50
C THR A 80 -11.48 -7.39 -7.33
N LEU A 81 -12.58 -6.63 -7.44
CA LEU A 81 -13.04 -5.74 -6.37
C LEU A 81 -13.45 -6.50 -5.10
N ALA A 82 -14.04 -7.69 -5.25
CA ALA A 82 -14.44 -8.53 -4.10
C ALA A 82 -13.21 -9.10 -3.36
N ARG A 83 -12.21 -9.55 -4.09
CA ARG A 83 -10.93 -10.05 -3.57
C ARG A 83 -10.17 -8.93 -2.85
N LEU A 84 -10.09 -7.77 -3.49
CA LEU A 84 -9.46 -6.58 -2.92
C LEU A 84 -10.16 -6.13 -1.63
N ALA A 85 -11.50 -6.10 -1.59
CA ALA A 85 -12.24 -5.76 -0.39
C ALA A 85 -11.95 -6.76 0.75
N ARG A 86 -11.83 -8.06 0.46
CA ARG A 86 -11.41 -9.09 1.43
C ARG A 86 -10.02 -8.81 1.96
N VAL A 87 -9.06 -8.59 1.08
CA VAL A 87 -7.66 -8.29 1.46
C VAL A 87 -7.61 -7.03 2.33
N LEU A 88 -8.24 -5.92 1.92
CA LEU A 88 -8.20 -4.67 2.67
C LEU A 88 -8.89 -4.76 4.04
N THR A 89 -9.97 -5.54 4.17
CA THR A 89 -10.62 -5.72 5.48
C THR A 89 -9.79 -6.50 6.49
N LEU A 90 -8.85 -7.33 6.04
CA LEU A 90 -7.90 -8.06 6.88
C LEU A 90 -6.58 -7.30 7.08
N ALA A 91 -6.22 -6.45 6.12
CA ALA A 91 -4.94 -5.75 6.08
C ALA A 91 -4.98 -4.32 6.64
N LEU A 92 -6.14 -3.81 6.97
CA LEU A 92 -6.28 -2.53 7.66
C LEU A 92 -6.43 -2.77 9.17
N PRO A 93 -5.94 -1.83 10.01
CA PRO A 93 -6.26 -1.85 11.43
C PRO A 93 -7.77 -1.97 11.63
N PRO A 94 -8.28 -2.86 12.49
CA PRO A 94 -9.72 -3.09 12.68
C PRO A 94 -10.52 -1.81 12.98
N ALA A 95 -9.91 -0.84 13.68
CA ALA A 95 -10.54 0.46 13.96
C ALA A 95 -10.84 1.24 12.67
N HIS A 96 -9.95 1.18 11.66
CA HIS A 96 -10.17 1.83 10.36
C HIS A 96 -11.31 1.15 9.60
N VAL A 97 -11.34 -0.19 9.59
CA VAL A 97 -12.42 -0.95 8.95
C VAL A 97 -13.76 -0.64 9.59
N ILE A 98 -13.86 -0.65 10.93
CA ILE A 98 -15.10 -0.29 11.64
C ILE A 98 -15.55 1.13 11.28
N THR A 99 -14.61 2.08 11.15
CA THR A 99 -14.93 3.46 10.70
C THR A 99 -15.51 3.45 9.28
N VAL A 100 -14.93 2.68 8.36
CA VAL A 100 -15.45 2.49 6.99
C VAL A 100 -16.87 1.90 7.02
N LEU A 101 -17.11 0.84 7.80
CA LEU A 101 -18.43 0.19 7.87
C LEU A 101 -19.52 1.12 8.45
N LEU A 102 -19.16 1.90 9.46
CA LEU A 102 -20.06 2.92 10.00
C LEU A 102 -20.31 4.08 9.01
N ALA A 103 -19.29 4.44 8.20
CA ALA A 103 -19.45 5.42 7.12
C ALA A 103 -20.41 4.90 6.03
N LEU A 104 -20.32 3.63 5.62
CA LEU A 104 -21.27 2.99 4.69
C LEU A 104 -22.70 3.06 5.20
N ARG A 105 -22.92 2.85 6.51
CA ARG A 105 -24.23 3.02 7.14
C ARG A 105 -24.73 4.46 7.03
N ARG A 106 -23.86 5.47 7.23
CA ARG A 106 -24.20 6.89 7.08
C ARG A 106 -24.56 7.26 5.64
N LEU A 107 -23.80 6.70 4.68
CA LEU A 107 -24.05 6.88 3.24
C LEU A 107 -25.26 6.07 2.75
N ARG A 108 -25.86 5.21 3.60
CA ARG A 108 -26.93 4.28 3.26
C ARG A 108 -26.54 3.33 2.11
N ALA A 109 -25.25 3.04 1.97
CA ALA A 109 -24.75 2.10 0.97
C ALA A 109 -25.03 0.67 1.42
N ASN A 110 -25.87 -0.05 0.67
CA ASN A 110 -26.27 -1.43 1.00
C ASN A 110 -26.40 -2.28 -0.26
N HIS A 111 -25.34 -2.33 -1.04
CA HIS A 111 -25.23 -3.22 -2.19
C HIS A 111 -24.94 -4.67 -1.75
N LYS A 112 -25.21 -5.66 -2.60
CA LYS A 112 -24.96 -7.08 -2.29
C LYS A 112 -23.49 -7.35 -1.93
N HIS A 113 -22.54 -6.71 -2.62
CA HIS A 113 -21.12 -6.82 -2.32
C HIS A 113 -20.77 -6.16 -0.99
N THR A 114 -21.36 -4.99 -0.68
CA THR A 114 -21.21 -4.31 0.61
C THR A 114 -21.70 -5.19 1.76
N THR A 115 -22.92 -5.73 1.63
CA THR A 115 -23.48 -6.67 2.61
C THR A 115 -22.54 -7.84 2.86
N ARG A 116 -22.00 -8.47 1.79
CA ARG A 116 -21.06 -9.59 1.91
C ARG A 116 -19.81 -9.20 2.71
N THR A 117 -19.21 -8.08 2.38
CA THR A 117 -17.98 -7.61 3.05
C THR A 117 -18.24 -7.30 4.52
N VAL A 118 -19.32 -6.59 4.84
CA VAL A 118 -19.69 -6.29 6.24
C VAL A 118 -19.89 -7.55 7.04
N LEU A 119 -20.67 -8.50 6.52
CA LEU A 119 -20.96 -9.75 7.24
C LEU A 119 -19.71 -10.60 7.46
N ARG A 120 -18.83 -10.70 6.46
CA ARG A 120 -17.56 -11.41 6.59
C ARG A 120 -16.67 -10.77 7.63
N PHE A 121 -16.50 -9.45 7.62
CA PHE A 121 -15.72 -8.78 8.64
C PHE A 121 -16.28 -8.98 10.05
N VAL A 122 -17.59 -8.84 10.24
CA VAL A 122 -18.22 -8.98 11.55
C VAL A 122 -18.20 -10.42 12.07
N LEU A 123 -18.36 -11.42 11.17
CA LEU A 123 -18.57 -12.81 11.56
C LEU A 123 -17.43 -13.77 11.19
N GLU A 124 -16.52 -13.38 10.31
CA GLU A 124 -15.45 -14.26 9.81
C GLU A 124 -14.05 -13.66 9.97
N HIS A 125 -13.91 -12.47 10.57
CA HIS A 125 -12.59 -11.94 10.90
C HIS A 125 -11.87 -12.88 11.87
N PRO A 126 -10.55 -13.12 11.74
CA PRO A 126 -9.78 -13.94 12.69
C PRO A 126 -10.02 -13.55 14.15
N ASP A 127 -10.06 -12.24 14.41
CA ASP A 127 -10.28 -11.69 15.76
C ASP A 127 -11.76 -11.31 16.03
N ALA A 128 -12.72 -11.89 15.31
CA ALA A 128 -14.13 -11.48 15.41
C ALA A 128 -14.65 -11.48 16.86
N ASP A 129 -14.28 -12.45 17.67
CA ASP A 129 -14.73 -12.55 19.07
C ASP A 129 -14.17 -11.41 19.93
N ALA A 130 -12.90 -11.04 19.74
CA ALA A 130 -12.27 -9.89 20.40
C ALA A 130 -12.88 -8.57 19.93
N LEU A 131 -13.13 -8.44 18.62
CA LEU A 131 -13.78 -7.26 18.03
C LEU A 131 -15.20 -7.09 18.55
N ILE A 132 -15.99 -8.16 18.63
CA ILE A 132 -17.35 -8.14 19.19
C ILE A 132 -17.27 -7.73 20.66
N ALA A 133 -16.39 -8.30 21.45
CA ALA A 133 -16.22 -7.94 22.85
C ALA A 133 -15.85 -6.46 23.05
N ALA A 134 -15.01 -5.91 22.18
CA ALA A 134 -14.52 -4.54 22.31
C ALA A 134 -15.48 -3.49 21.71
N ARG A 135 -16.21 -3.80 20.63
CA ARG A 135 -16.98 -2.83 19.82
C ARG A 135 -18.38 -3.31 19.44
N ARG A 136 -18.97 -4.19 20.24
CA ARG A 136 -20.28 -4.78 19.98
C ARG A 136 -21.36 -3.81 19.49
N PRO A 137 -21.62 -2.63 20.11
CA PRO A 137 -22.67 -1.73 19.62
C PRO A 137 -22.45 -1.27 18.19
N ALA A 138 -21.21 -0.96 17.83
CA ALA A 138 -20.85 -0.52 16.47
C ALA A 138 -20.99 -1.67 15.45
N LEU A 139 -20.53 -2.87 15.81
CA LEU A 139 -20.62 -4.05 14.94
C LEU A 139 -22.06 -4.52 14.77
N LEU A 140 -22.88 -4.46 15.82
CA LEU A 140 -24.32 -4.73 15.73
C LEU A 140 -25.02 -3.75 14.79
N ASP A 141 -24.70 -2.46 14.89
CA ASP A 141 -25.20 -1.43 13.97
C ASP A 141 -24.82 -1.72 12.51
N CYS A 142 -23.59 -2.17 12.26
CA CYS A 142 -23.13 -2.55 10.92
C CYS A 142 -23.85 -3.83 10.44
N PHE A 143 -24.00 -4.82 11.28
CA PHE A 143 -24.71 -6.07 11.00
C PHE A 143 -26.18 -5.83 10.65
N GLU A 144 -26.90 -5.04 11.48
CA GLU A 144 -28.31 -4.65 11.23
C GLU A 144 -28.46 -3.79 9.96
N HIS A 145 -27.45 -2.94 9.63
CA HIS A 145 -27.47 -2.18 8.38
C HIS A 145 -27.32 -3.10 7.15
N ALA A 146 -26.38 -4.05 7.21
CA ALA A 146 -26.08 -4.93 6.08
C ALA A 146 -27.24 -5.87 5.71
N LEU A 147 -27.94 -6.42 6.68
CA LEU A 147 -29.07 -7.35 6.45
C LEU A 147 -30.44 -6.65 6.42
N GLY A 148 -30.54 -5.43 6.92
CA GLY A 148 -31.78 -4.80 7.34
C GLY A 148 -32.21 -5.29 8.74
N LYS A 149 -32.61 -4.35 9.60
CA LYS A 149 -32.87 -4.59 11.02
C LYS A 149 -33.83 -5.76 11.29
N THR A 150 -34.89 -5.87 10.53
CA THR A 150 -35.89 -6.94 10.67
C THR A 150 -35.31 -8.31 10.32
N ALA A 151 -34.54 -8.39 9.21
CA ALA A 151 -33.92 -9.64 8.80
C ALA A 151 -32.82 -10.07 9.78
N ALA A 152 -31.98 -9.13 10.25
CA ALA A 152 -30.92 -9.38 11.22
C ALA A 152 -31.47 -9.95 12.54
N ARG A 153 -32.51 -9.32 13.09
CA ARG A 153 -33.19 -9.79 14.31
C ARG A 153 -33.91 -11.11 14.10
N GLY A 154 -34.48 -11.32 12.91
CA GLY A 154 -35.10 -12.63 12.57
C GLY A 154 -34.05 -13.74 12.50
N CYS A 155 -32.83 -13.47 11.98
CA CYS A 155 -31.74 -14.44 12.01
C CYS A 155 -31.30 -14.75 13.45
N ALA A 156 -31.10 -13.73 14.28
CA ALA A 156 -30.70 -13.90 15.68
C ALA A 156 -31.73 -14.77 16.46
N ARG A 157 -33.04 -14.46 16.36
CA ARG A 157 -34.10 -15.22 17.01
C ARG A 157 -34.12 -16.69 16.61
N ARG A 158 -33.96 -16.99 15.30
CA ARG A 158 -33.94 -18.40 14.87
C ARG A 158 -32.71 -19.15 15.39
N ILE A 159 -31.58 -18.47 15.48
CA ILE A 159 -30.36 -19.05 16.07
C ILE A 159 -30.57 -19.32 17.55
N ASP A 160 -31.21 -18.40 18.29
CA ASP A 160 -31.54 -18.57 19.71
C ASP A 160 -32.54 -19.73 19.92
N ASP A 161 -33.48 -19.94 18.98
CA ASP A 161 -34.42 -21.06 18.97
C ASP A 161 -33.75 -22.39 18.55
N GLY A 162 -32.43 -22.41 18.29
CA GLY A 162 -31.67 -23.61 17.90
C GLY A 162 -31.77 -23.97 16.42
N ASP A 163 -32.47 -23.19 15.61
CA ASP A 163 -32.65 -23.42 14.18
C ASP A 163 -31.45 -22.80 13.37
N THR A 164 -30.35 -23.53 13.27
CA THR A 164 -29.14 -23.06 12.57
C THR A 164 -29.09 -23.44 11.08
N ALA A 165 -29.99 -24.29 10.63
CA ALA A 165 -29.97 -24.88 9.29
C ALA A 165 -31.17 -24.52 8.40
N SER A 166 -32.06 -23.64 8.84
CA SER A 166 -33.28 -23.30 8.09
C SER A 166 -33.01 -22.60 6.76
N ASP A 167 -33.93 -22.77 5.82
CA ASP A 167 -33.92 -22.03 4.55
C ASP A 167 -33.90 -20.52 4.73
N TYR A 168 -34.50 -20.03 5.83
CA TYR A 168 -34.47 -18.61 6.14
C TYR A 168 -33.05 -18.13 6.40
N LEU A 169 -32.30 -18.79 7.28
CA LEU A 169 -30.90 -18.46 7.56
C LEU A 169 -30.01 -18.60 6.32
N ARG A 170 -30.16 -19.71 5.58
CA ARG A 170 -29.43 -19.93 4.34
C ARG A 170 -29.65 -18.80 3.33
N ARG A 171 -30.89 -18.35 3.13
CA ARG A 171 -31.22 -17.28 2.18
C ARG A 171 -30.83 -15.87 2.67
N ARG A 172 -30.88 -15.60 3.97
CA ARG A 172 -30.70 -14.26 4.51
C ARG A 172 -29.30 -13.98 5.01
N LEU A 173 -28.61 -14.94 5.63
CA LEU A 173 -27.32 -14.78 6.28
C LEU A 173 -26.23 -15.64 5.64
N LEU A 174 -26.39 -16.96 5.66
CA LEU A 174 -25.31 -17.90 5.38
C LEU A 174 -24.80 -17.82 3.94
N ARG A 175 -25.63 -17.42 2.99
CA ARG A 175 -25.21 -17.24 1.57
C ARG A 175 -24.12 -16.17 1.35
N PHE A 176 -23.90 -15.31 2.32
CA PHE A 176 -22.88 -14.26 2.24
C PHE A 176 -21.54 -14.68 2.85
N LEU A 177 -21.52 -15.75 3.60
CA LEU A 177 -20.39 -16.22 4.40
C LEU A 177 -19.60 -17.28 3.63
N ALA A 178 -18.28 -17.34 3.91
CA ALA A 178 -17.39 -18.38 3.41
C ALA A 178 -17.30 -19.55 4.40
N VAL A 179 -17.35 -19.25 5.70
CA VAL A 179 -17.28 -20.22 6.82
C VAL A 179 -18.52 -20.08 7.71
N PRO A 180 -19.68 -20.60 7.29
CA PRO A 180 -20.95 -20.39 7.99
C PRO A 180 -21.01 -20.95 9.42
N ALA A 181 -20.17 -21.94 9.75
CA ALA A 181 -20.23 -22.67 11.02
C ALA A 181 -20.02 -21.77 12.26
N ALA A 182 -19.17 -20.78 12.19
CA ALA A 182 -18.90 -19.87 13.30
C ALA A 182 -19.98 -18.78 13.48
N ALA A 183 -20.83 -18.55 12.49
CA ALA A 183 -21.78 -17.45 12.47
C ALA A 183 -22.82 -17.49 13.61
N PRO A 184 -23.44 -18.64 13.98
CA PRO A 184 -24.44 -18.67 15.03
C PRO A 184 -23.94 -18.11 16.37
N ALA A 185 -22.80 -18.59 16.86
CA ALA A 185 -22.23 -18.15 18.14
C ALA A 185 -21.91 -16.63 18.13
N ARG A 186 -21.37 -16.12 17.02
CA ARG A 186 -21.02 -14.70 16.87
C ARG A 186 -22.24 -13.79 16.75
N VAL A 187 -23.31 -14.25 16.08
CA VAL A 187 -24.58 -13.52 16.07
C VAL A 187 -25.18 -13.46 17.48
N GLN A 188 -25.18 -14.55 18.22
CA GLN A 188 -25.63 -14.54 19.63
C GLN A 188 -24.81 -13.57 20.48
N ALA A 189 -23.47 -13.56 20.33
CA ALA A 189 -22.60 -12.62 21.03
C ALA A 189 -22.88 -11.14 20.68
N LEU A 190 -23.27 -10.84 19.44
CA LEU A 190 -23.69 -9.49 19.03
C LEU A 190 -24.95 -9.02 19.75
N TYR A 191 -25.92 -9.92 19.96
CA TYR A 191 -27.21 -9.61 20.59
C TYR A 191 -27.23 -9.89 22.11
N ALA A 192 -26.17 -10.47 22.69
CA ALA A 192 -26.08 -10.71 24.11
C ALA A 192 -26.28 -9.42 24.92
N ALA A 193 -26.95 -9.52 26.07
CA ALA A 193 -27.03 -8.39 27.00
C ALA A 193 -25.65 -7.93 27.46
N PRO A 194 -25.42 -6.64 27.69
CA PRO A 194 -24.17 -6.19 28.30
C PRO A 194 -24.02 -6.93 29.65
N PRO A 195 -22.80 -7.40 30.01
CA PRO A 195 -22.56 -7.97 31.31
C PRO A 195 -23.04 -6.96 32.35
N ALA A 196 -23.89 -7.42 33.29
CA ALA A 196 -24.38 -6.61 34.39
C ALA A 196 -23.12 -6.03 35.09
N ALA A 197 -23.09 -4.72 35.28
CA ALA A 197 -22.05 -4.10 36.08
C ALA A 197 -22.11 -4.76 37.45
N THR A 198 -21.09 -5.51 37.82
CA THR A 198 -20.96 -6.11 39.14
C THR A 198 -20.85 -4.94 40.12
N THR A 199 -21.95 -4.53 40.70
CA THR A 199 -22.01 -3.69 41.89
C THR A 199 -21.37 -4.49 43.01
N GLY A 200 -20.04 -4.37 43.14
CA GLY A 200 -19.33 -4.84 44.33
C GLY A 200 -19.92 -4.08 45.53
N GLY A 201 -20.71 -4.77 46.32
CA GLY A 201 -21.22 -4.23 47.57
C GLY A 201 -20.08 -3.88 48.50
N LEU A 202 -19.83 -2.61 48.63
CA LEU A 202 -19.10 -2.05 49.77
C LEU A 202 -20.15 -1.53 50.76
N THR A 203 -20.50 -2.37 51.70
CA THR A 203 -21.10 -1.92 52.98
C THR A 203 -20.00 -1.16 53.74
N GLY A 204 -20.03 0.16 53.68
CA GLY A 204 -19.19 1.05 54.46
C GLY A 204 -20.00 2.27 54.85
N THR A 205 -20.53 2.27 56.08
CA THR A 205 -21.15 3.42 56.73
C THR A 205 -20.15 4.56 56.89
N GLY A 206 -20.45 5.71 56.30
CA GLY A 206 -19.67 6.93 56.48
C GLY A 206 -20.40 8.15 55.93
N THR A 207 -21.06 8.87 56.83
CA THR A 207 -21.67 10.20 56.66
C THR A 207 -20.68 11.25 56.27
N ALA A 208 -20.87 11.96 55.14
CA ALA A 208 -20.50 13.38 55.01
C ALA A 208 -21.16 13.99 53.76
N ALA A 209 -21.72 15.18 53.96
CA ALA A 209 -22.39 16.04 52.98
C ALA A 209 -21.42 16.68 51.98
N GLY A 210 -21.88 16.91 50.76
CA GLY A 210 -21.18 17.82 49.85
C GLY A 210 -21.47 17.70 48.38
N THR A 211 -22.32 18.58 47.83
CA THR A 211 -22.35 19.21 46.49
C THR A 211 -22.31 18.35 45.22
N GLY A 212 -23.30 18.59 44.39
CA GLY A 212 -23.63 17.91 43.16
C GLY A 212 -22.53 17.88 42.09
N THR A 213 -22.45 16.71 41.48
CA THR A 213 -21.80 16.51 40.19
C THR A 213 -22.62 15.48 39.39
N ALA A 214 -22.80 15.77 38.11
CA ALA A 214 -23.59 14.99 37.16
C ALA A 214 -23.20 13.50 37.12
N PRO A 215 -24.13 12.58 36.74
CA PRO A 215 -23.83 11.15 36.71
C PRO A 215 -22.81 10.81 35.66
N GLY A 216 -21.59 10.51 36.11
CA GLY A 216 -20.53 9.92 35.30
C GLY A 216 -20.99 8.54 34.83
N THR A 217 -21.07 8.33 33.55
CA THR A 217 -21.23 7.02 32.91
C THR A 217 -20.09 6.10 33.38
N ALA A 218 -20.43 5.10 34.17
CA ALA A 218 -19.52 4.02 34.57
C ALA A 218 -19.07 3.26 33.31
N THR A 219 -17.93 3.61 32.76
CA THR A 219 -17.22 2.84 31.74
C THR A 219 -16.47 1.72 32.47
N GLY A 220 -17.01 0.50 32.41
CA GLY A 220 -16.22 -0.71 32.69
C GLY A 220 -14.99 -0.73 31.79
N PRO A 221 -13.93 -1.51 32.11
CA PRO A 221 -12.70 -1.53 31.33
C PRO A 221 -13.04 -1.87 29.88
N VAL A 222 -12.89 -0.87 29.00
CA VAL A 222 -13.05 -1.07 27.55
C VAL A 222 -11.88 -1.94 27.12
N ARG A 223 -12.15 -3.18 26.75
CA ARG A 223 -11.14 -4.08 26.19
C ARG A 223 -10.59 -3.41 24.93
N ALA A 224 -9.27 -3.25 24.87
CA ALA A 224 -8.59 -2.65 23.71
C ALA A 224 -8.94 -3.44 22.44
N LEU A 225 -9.12 -2.71 21.33
CA LEU A 225 -9.21 -3.36 20.02
C LEU A 225 -7.84 -3.97 19.67
N PRO A 226 -7.80 -5.06 18.90
CA PRO A 226 -6.58 -5.44 18.22
C PRO A 226 -6.12 -4.25 17.36
N ASP A 227 -4.91 -3.74 17.62
CA ASP A 227 -4.37 -2.58 16.89
C ASP A 227 -3.73 -3.00 15.57
N GLU A 228 -3.26 -4.25 15.50
CA GLU A 228 -2.57 -4.79 14.33
C GLU A 228 -3.56 -5.43 13.35
N PRO A 229 -3.31 -5.26 12.03
CA PRO A 229 -4.07 -5.95 11.00
C PRO A 229 -3.76 -7.46 11.02
N ALA A 230 -4.75 -8.27 10.67
CA ALA A 230 -4.59 -9.73 10.56
C ALA A 230 -3.71 -10.14 9.37
N LEU A 231 -3.59 -9.30 8.35
CA LEU A 231 -2.77 -9.49 7.15
C LEU A 231 -1.83 -8.29 6.96
N THR A 232 -0.54 -8.54 6.80
CA THR A 232 0.45 -7.48 6.56
C THR A 232 0.64 -7.24 5.06
N LEU A 233 0.30 -6.04 4.58
CA LEU A 233 0.52 -5.67 3.16
C LEU A 233 1.98 -5.38 2.86
N ASP A 234 2.62 -4.59 3.70
CA ASP A 234 4.00 -4.15 3.54
C ASP A 234 4.80 -4.63 4.75
N PRO A 235 5.29 -5.89 4.75
CA PRO A 235 6.08 -6.39 5.86
C PRO A 235 7.33 -5.51 6.02
N ALA A 236 7.56 -5.04 7.23
CA ALA A 236 8.79 -4.35 7.56
C ALA A 236 9.96 -5.31 7.33
N ARG A 237 10.88 -4.93 6.45
CA ARG A 237 12.14 -5.63 6.27
C ARG A 237 13.19 -4.90 7.09
N GLU A 238 13.94 -5.65 7.88
CA GLU A 238 15.15 -5.11 8.49
C GLU A 238 16.14 -4.81 7.37
N GLN A 239 16.31 -3.53 7.07
CA GLN A 239 17.32 -3.07 6.14
C GLN A 239 18.59 -2.75 6.94
N PRO A 240 19.76 -3.15 6.47
CA PRO A 240 21.00 -2.72 7.11
C PRO A 240 21.11 -1.20 7.02
N PRO A 241 21.68 -0.53 8.02
CA PRO A 241 21.79 0.96 8.01
C PRO A 241 22.61 1.48 6.83
N THR A 242 23.47 0.67 6.27
CA THR A 242 24.30 0.96 5.09
C THR A 242 24.52 -0.29 4.26
N VAL A 243 24.75 -0.13 2.95
CA VAL A 243 25.15 -1.24 2.08
C VAL A 243 26.63 -1.55 2.30
N THR A 244 26.92 -2.80 2.66
CA THR A 244 28.28 -3.30 2.87
C THR A 244 28.51 -4.57 2.06
N ALA A 245 29.77 -4.92 1.81
CA ALA A 245 30.15 -6.14 1.11
C ALA A 245 29.80 -7.45 1.85
N THR A 246 29.26 -7.37 3.07
CA THR A 246 28.94 -8.53 3.90
C THR A 246 27.52 -9.07 3.73
N ASN A 247 26.62 -8.30 3.09
CA ASN A 247 25.23 -8.71 2.89
C ASN A 247 25.13 -9.79 1.80
N ARG A 248 24.80 -11.00 2.18
CA ARG A 248 24.61 -12.10 1.23
C ARG A 248 23.22 -12.00 0.58
N GLY A 249 23.14 -12.31 -0.73
CA GLY A 249 21.89 -12.27 -1.48
C GLY A 249 21.45 -10.86 -1.91
N ASP A 250 22.28 -9.86 -1.69
CA ASP A 250 22.07 -8.47 -2.06
C ASP A 250 22.90 -8.11 -3.30
N ILE A 251 22.24 -7.57 -4.33
CA ILE A 251 22.89 -7.19 -5.59
C ILE A 251 23.91 -6.07 -5.33
N ALA A 252 23.50 -5.00 -4.63
CA ALA A 252 24.34 -3.85 -4.39
C ALA A 252 25.52 -4.18 -3.47
N ALA A 253 25.33 -4.96 -2.42
CA ALA A 253 26.43 -5.41 -1.54
C ALA A 253 27.44 -6.29 -2.30
N THR A 254 26.98 -7.15 -3.20
CA THR A 254 27.84 -7.96 -4.06
C THR A 254 28.65 -7.08 -5.02
N LEU A 255 28.04 -6.03 -5.57
CA LEU A 255 28.72 -5.03 -6.40
C LEU A 255 29.78 -4.25 -5.60
N VAL A 256 29.49 -3.84 -4.36
CA VAL A 256 30.49 -3.21 -3.48
C VAL A 256 31.71 -4.11 -3.32
N HIS A 257 31.49 -5.41 -3.07
CA HIS A 257 32.58 -6.38 -2.93
C HIS A 257 33.37 -6.52 -4.24
N LEU A 258 32.69 -6.61 -5.37
CA LEU A 258 33.31 -6.71 -6.69
C LEU A 258 34.19 -5.48 -7.00
N TYR A 259 33.67 -4.27 -6.78
CA TYR A 259 34.39 -3.03 -7.05
C TYR A 259 35.57 -2.79 -6.12
N ARG A 260 35.58 -3.42 -4.93
CA ARG A 260 36.71 -3.45 -4.00
C ARG A 260 37.74 -4.53 -4.32
N GLY A 261 37.64 -5.22 -5.47
CA GLY A 261 38.58 -6.21 -5.92
C GLY A 261 38.34 -7.63 -5.42
N GLY A 262 37.09 -7.96 -5.08
CA GLY A 262 36.69 -9.35 -4.75
C GLY A 262 36.79 -10.29 -5.96
N PRO A 263 36.66 -11.63 -5.75
CA PRO A 263 36.80 -12.66 -6.78
C PRO A 263 35.72 -12.50 -7.87
N ALA A 264 36.12 -11.97 -9.03
CA ALA A 264 35.21 -11.50 -10.07
C ALA A 264 34.32 -12.61 -10.64
N GLU A 265 34.87 -13.80 -10.90
CA GLU A 265 34.13 -14.91 -11.52
C GLU A 265 32.95 -15.37 -10.64
N ASP A 266 33.20 -15.63 -9.36
CA ASP A 266 32.18 -16.06 -8.39
C ASP A 266 31.13 -14.99 -8.16
N LEU A 267 31.55 -13.71 -8.07
CA LEU A 267 30.67 -12.58 -7.82
C LEU A 267 29.76 -12.30 -8.99
N TYR A 268 30.25 -12.37 -10.24
CA TYR A 268 29.39 -12.23 -11.42
C TYR A 268 28.36 -13.34 -11.54
N ALA A 269 28.73 -14.59 -11.23
CA ALA A 269 27.81 -15.70 -11.20
C ALA A 269 26.73 -15.54 -10.11
N ALA A 270 27.11 -14.99 -8.95
CA ALA A 270 26.16 -14.68 -7.87
C ALA A 270 25.24 -13.52 -8.27
N LEU A 271 25.76 -12.45 -8.84
CA LEU A 271 24.98 -11.30 -9.30
C LEU A 271 23.91 -11.72 -10.33
N GLY A 272 24.24 -12.57 -11.29
CA GLY A 272 23.26 -13.08 -12.27
C GLY A 272 22.07 -13.73 -11.57
N ARG A 273 22.34 -14.61 -10.60
CA ARG A 273 21.27 -15.29 -9.83
C ARG A 273 20.43 -14.30 -9.01
N TYR A 274 21.06 -13.38 -8.28
CA TYR A 274 20.34 -12.41 -7.44
C TYR A 274 19.46 -11.46 -8.26
N VAL A 275 19.95 -11.02 -9.42
CA VAL A 275 19.17 -10.18 -10.35
C VAL A 275 17.99 -10.95 -10.93
N ASP A 276 18.20 -12.20 -11.37
CA ASP A 276 17.14 -13.04 -11.90
C ASP A 276 16.09 -13.36 -10.83
N ASP A 277 16.50 -13.60 -9.59
CA ASP A 277 15.59 -13.83 -8.46
C ASP A 277 14.77 -12.58 -8.14
N ALA A 278 15.41 -11.42 -8.09
CA ALA A 278 14.72 -10.14 -7.86
C ALA A 278 13.74 -9.80 -8.99
N ALA A 279 14.11 -10.07 -10.24
CA ALA A 279 13.29 -9.77 -11.41
C ALA A 279 12.01 -10.62 -11.49
N ARG A 280 12.01 -11.86 -10.93
CA ARG A 280 10.82 -12.72 -10.90
C ARG A 280 9.63 -12.11 -10.16
N ALA A 281 9.86 -11.15 -9.29
CA ALA A 281 8.82 -10.46 -8.56
C ALA A 281 8.05 -9.43 -9.41
N TYR A 282 8.48 -9.19 -10.64
CA TYR A 282 7.94 -8.15 -11.51
C TYR A 282 7.49 -8.69 -12.86
N PRO A 283 6.37 -8.19 -13.41
CA PRO A 283 6.02 -8.45 -14.80
C PRO A 283 7.02 -7.79 -15.76
N ARG A 284 7.02 -8.21 -17.01
CA ARG A 284 7.81 -7.57 -18.07
C ARG A 284 7.21 -6.22 -18.43
N PHE A 285 8.06 -5.21 -18.55
CA PHE A 285 7.69 -3.89 -19.05
C PHE A 285 7.86 -3.87 -20.58
N ALA A 286 6.75 -3.86 -21.29
CA ALA A 286 6.72 -3.88 -22.75
C ALA A 286 6.98 -2.47 -23.33
N GLY A 287 8.18 -1.94 -23.13
CA GLY A 287 8.56 -0.62 -23.59
C GLY A 287 10.05 -0.39 -23.47
N THR A 288 10.48 0.81 -23.85
CA THR A 288 11.86 1.27 -23.78
C THR A 288 12.06 2.21 -22.60
N VAL A 289 12.97 1.86 -21.70
CA VAL A 289 13.47 2.78 -20.67
C VAL A 289 14.86 3.26 -21.06
N ALA A 290 15.09 4.57 -21.01
CA ALA A 290 16.42 5.12 -21.08
C ALA A 290 16.87 5.52 -19.67
N LEU A 291 17.98 4.97 -19.23
CA LEU A 291 18.58 5.19 -17.92
C LEU A 291 19.81 6.09 -18.07
N VAL A 292 19.72 7.30 -17.51
CA VAL A 292 20.88 8.16 -17.33
C VAL A 292 21.54 7.79 -16.00
N LEU A 293 22.66 7.10 -16.06
CA LEU A 293 23.39 6.61 -14.91
C LEU A 293 24.55 7.56 -14.60
N ASP A 294 24.49 8.18 -13.44
CA ASP A 294 25.59 8.99 -12.93
C ASP A 294 26.73 8.08 -12.44
N ALA A 295 27.86 8.14 -13.13
CA ALA A 295 29.11 7.47 -12.80
C ALA A 295 30.21 8.51 -12.51
N SER A 296 29.86 9.65 -11.92
CA SER A 296 30.82 10.66 -11.49
C SER A 296 31.60 10.26 -10.24
N ALA A 297 32.62 11.01 -9.92
CA ALA A 297 33.47 10.73 -8.76
C ALA A 297 32.71 10.76 -7.43
N SER A 298 31.64 11.57 -7.29
CA SER A 298 30.82 11.64 -6.07
C SER A 298 30.03 10.34 -5.83
N MET A 299 29.58 9.68 -6.89
CA MET A 299 28.86 8.39 -6.80
C MET A 299 29.73 7.26 -6.26
N ARG A 300 31.06 7.31 -6.49
CA ARG A 300 31.99 6.36 -5.86
C ARG A 300 32.03 6.51 -4.35
N GLY A 301 31.99 7.76 -3.85
CA GLY A 301 32.16 8.06 -2.43
C GLY A 301 33.59 7.74 -1.92
N TYR A 302 33.73 7.69 -0.58
CA TYR A 302 35.01 7.42 0.07
C TYR A 302 34.79 6.74 1.45
N GLY A 303 35.84 6.08 1.95
CA GLY A 303 35.80 5.40 3.25
C GLY A 303 34.74 4.28 3.31
N GLU A 304 33.93 4.26 4.33
CA GLU A 304 32.87 3.26 4.47
C GLU A 304 31.78 3.37 3.38
N ARG A 305 31.59 4.56 2.85
CA ARG A 305 30.61 4.86 1.78
C ARG A 305 31.11 4.48 0.38
N GLU A 306 32.40 4.12 0.26
CA GLU A 306 33.01 3.85 -1.04
C GLU A 306 32.27 2.74 -1.77
N TRP A 307 31.81 3.03 -2.98
CA TRP A 307 31.01 2.20 -3.87
C TRP A 307 29.54 1.98 -3.48
N ALA A 308 29.10 2.39 -2.30
CA ALA A 308 27.74 2.08 -1.82
C ALA A 308 26.65 2.71 -2.71
N VAL A 309 26.77 4.02 -3.01
CA VAL A 309 25.76 4.75 -3.80
C VAL A 309 25.77 4.27 -5.25
N LEU A 310 26.96 4.15 -5.86
CA LEU A 310 27.07 3.67 -7.24
C LEU A 310 26.56 2.22 -7.39
N SER A 311 26.83 1.36 -6.40
CA SER A 311 26.34 -0.02 -6.42
C SER A 311 24.83 -0.11 -6.37
N GLN A 312 24.15 0.81 -5.68
CA GLN A 312 22.66 0.88 -5.69
C GLN A 312 22.16 1.29 -7.08
N ALA A 313 22.79 2.28 -7.71
CA ALA A 313 22.45 2.72 -9.07
C ALA A 313 22.68 1.59 -10.10
N ALA A 314 23.80 0.88 -9.98
CA ALA A 314 24.12 -0.28 -10.80
C ALA A 314 23.17 -1.46 -10.57
N ALA A 315 22.77 -1.72 -9.31
CA ALA A 315 21.78 -2.74 -8.99
C ALA A 315 20.43 -2.45 -9.66
N LEU A 316 19.97 -1.19 -9.63
CA LEU A 316 18.75 -0.77 -10.34
C LEU A 316 18.89 -0.98 -11.86
N ARG A 317 20.02 -0.60 -12.46
CA ARG A 317 20.31 -0.85 -13.88
C ARG A 317 20.23 -2.34 -14.22
N MET A 318 20.86 -3.18 -13.41
CA MET A 318 20.82 -4.63 -13.63
C MET A 318 19.40 -5.21 -13.54
N LEU A 319 18.61 -4.76 -12.56
CA LEU A 319 17.21 -5.17 -12.44
C LEU A 319 16.38 -4.70 -13.63
N LEU A 320 16.49 -3.43 -14.05
CA LEU A 320 15.79 -2.89 -15.22
C LEU A 320 16.15 -3.65 -16.50
N SER A 321 17.40 -4.11 -16.65
CA SER A 321 17.80 -4.93 -17.81
C SER A 321 17.07 -6.29 -17.91
N ARG A 322 16.52 -6.79 -16.81
CA ARG A 322 15.68 -8.01 -16.77
C ARG A 322 14.19 -7.72 -16.86
N VAL A 323 13.76 -6.60 -16.31
CA VAL A 323 12.34 -6.22 -16.24
C VAL A 323 11.86 -5.57 -17.53
N CYS A 324 12.69 -4.74 -18.20
CA CYS A 324 12.30 -4.03 -19.42
C CYS A 324 12.61 -4.86 -20.68
N ASP A 325 11.79 -4.71 -21.72
CA ASP A 325 12.08 -5.29 -23.02
C ASP A 325 13.30 -4.63 -23.65
N ARG A 326 13.42 -3.32 -23.50
CA ARG A 326 14.57 -2.55 -23.96
C ARG A 326 15.03 -1.55 -22.89
N LEU A 327 16.32 -1.61 -22.56
CA LEU A 327 16.99 -0.66 -21.68
C LEU A 327 18.15 0.00 -22.43
N GLU A 328 18.08 1.30 -22.62
CA GLU A 328 19.18 2.12 -23.12
C GLU A 328 19.87 2.77 -21.94
N VAL A 329 21.20 2.67 -21.85
CA VAL A 329 21.98 3.22 -20.74
C VAL A 329 22.91 4.31 -21.24
N VAL A 330 22.78 5.50 -20.67
CA VAL A 330 23.65 6.64 -20.90
C VAL A 330 24.44 6.91 -19.63
N GLU A 331 25.72 6.60 -19.61
CA GLU A 331 26.58 6.88 -18.47
C GLU A 331 27.15 8.30 -18.56
N VAL A 332 27.12 9.04 -17.45
CA VAL A 332 27.66 10.41 -17.37
C VAL A 332 28.72 10.51 -16.27
N GLY A 333 29.78 11.29 -16.52
CA GLY A 333 30.85 11.51 -15.54
C GLY A 333 31.90 10.40 -15.44
N GLY A 334 31.80 9.35 -16.27
CA GLY A 334 32.67 8.19 -16.27
C GLY A 334 31.94 6.95 -16.74
N ASP A 335 32.42 5.79 -16.33
CA ASP A 335 31.69 4.52 -16.42
C ASP A 335 31.54 3.87 -15.04
N GLU A 336 30.63 2.96 -14.92
CA GLU A 336 30.28 2.28 -13.66
C GLU A 336 31.49 1.62 -12.96
N ARG A 337 32.49 1.18 -13.72
CA ARG A 337 33.70 0.54 -13.18
C ARG A 337 34.84 1.54 -12.94
N ALA A 338 34.79 2.69 -13.58
CA ALA A 338 35.78 3.74 -13.46
C ALA A 338 35.12 5.11 -13.30
N PRO A 339 34.37 5.32 -12.20
CA PRO A 339 33.67 6.57 -11.91
C PRO A 339 34.70 7.69 -11.73
N ARG A 340 34.55 8.77 -12.51
CA ARG A 340 35.46 9.91 -12.51
C ARG A 340 34.82 11.08 -13.24
N GLY A 341 35.39 12.27 -13.02
CA GLY A 341 34.92 13.46 -13.71
C GLY A 341 33.73 14.12 -13.03
N ALA A 342 33.15 15.08 -13.73
CA ALA A 342 32.07 15.92 -13.28
C ALA A 342 30.73 15.46 -13.89
N THR A 343 29.66 15.60 -13.14
CA THR A 343 28.30 15.20 -13.52
C THR A 343 27.70 16.21 -14.53
N ASP A 344 27.30 15.72 -15.71
CA ASP A 344 26.59 16.47 -16.76
C ASP A 344 25.24 15.74 -17.04
N LEU A 345 24.28 15.91 -16.16
CA LEU A 345 22.98 15.23 -16.26
C LEU A 345 22.14 15.78 -17.43
N ALA A 346 22.30 17.07 -17.75
CA ALA A 346 21.55 17.71 -18.81
C ALA A 346 21.82 17.08 -20.18
N THR A 347 23.11 16.94 -20.54
CA THR A 347 23.53 16.26 -21.77
C THR A 347 23.08 14.81 -21.78
N GLY A 348 23.25 14.09 -20.64
CA GLY A 348 22.80 12.69 -20.51
C GLY A 348 21.30 12.50 -20.75
N VAL A 349 20.45 13.43 -20.28
CA VAL A 349 19.02 13.40 -20.56
C VAL A 349 18.70 13.64 -22.03
N LEU A 350 19.40 14.57 -22.68
CA LEU A 350 19.20 14.83 -24.11
C LEU A 350 19.63 13.62 -24.97
N ASP A 351 20.76 13.01 -24.65
CA ASP A 351 21.23 11.79 -25.33
C ASP A 351 20.25 10.61 -25.12
N ALA A 352 19.73 10.45 -23.90
CA ALA A 352 18.73 9.45 -23.58
C ALA A 352 17.42 9.64 -24.36
N LEU A 353 16.97 10.89 -24.50
CA LEU A 353 15.77 11.23 -25.28
C LEU A 353 15.94 10.95 -26.78
N ALA A 354 17.16 11.02 -27.34
CA ALA A 354 17.42 10.72 -28.72
C ALA A 354 17.09 9.27 -29.12
N ALA A 355 17.09 8.34 -28.17
CA ALA A 355 16.65 6.95 -28.37
C ALA A 355 15.12 6.77 -28.49
N GLY A 356 14.33 7.82 -28.28
CA GLY A 356 12.85 7.78 -28.31
C GLY A 356 12.23 6.84 -27.26
N PRO A 357 12.64 6.91 -25.99
CA PRO A 357 12.14 6.00 -24.97
C PRO A 357 10.72 6.35 -24.50
N ASP A 358 10.04 5.39 -23.88
CA ASP A 358 8.76 5.60 -23.21
C ASP A 358 8.95 6.32 -21.86
N LEU A 359 10.13 6.19 -21.24
CA LEU A 359 10.50 6.80 -19.96
C LEU A 359 12.00 7.05 -19.90
N VAL A 360 12.40 8.23 -19.46
CA VAL A 360 13.77 8.53 -19.04
C VAL A 360 13.86 8.51 -17.53
N ALA A 361 14.75 7.69 -16.97
CA ALA A 361 15.06 7.66 -15.55
C ALA A 361 16.49 8.16 -15.31
N VAL A 362 16.64 9.23 -14.54
CA VAL A 362 17.94 9.76 -14.12
C VAL A 362 18.27 9.18 -12.75
N VAL A 363 19.44 8.55 -12.60
CA VAL A 363 19.91 7.97 -11.34
C VAL A 363 21.22 8.65 -10.94
N SER A 364 21.19 9.42 -9.86
CA SER A 364 22.32 10.22 -9.37
C SER A 364 22.19 10.47 -7.88
N ASP A 365 23.30 10.85 -7.22
CA ASP A 365 23.30 11.39 -5.85
C ASP A 365 22.77 12.83 -5.77
N GLY A 366 22.45 13.43 -6.93
CA GLY A 366 21.85 14.75 -7.06
C GLY A 366 22.85 15.90 -7.15
N TYR A 367 24.14 15.63 -7.21
CA TYR A 367 25.14 16.67 -7.47
C TYR A 367 25.28 16.93 -8.97
N GLU A 368 25.01 18.17 -9.38
CA GLU A 368 25.24 18.66 -10.74
C GLU A 368 26.39 19.67 -10.69
N ASN A 369 27.61 19.18 -10.88
CA ASN A 369 28.79 19.95 -10.59
C ASN A 369 29.53 20.43 -11.86
N ARG A 370 29.17 19.98 -13.08
CA ARG A 370 29.76 20.50 -14.33
C ARG A 370 29.05 21.79 -14.79
N PHE A 371 27.72 21.76 -14.86
CA PHE A 371 26.88 22.89 -15.25
C PHE A 371 25.68 23.01 -14.35
N PRO A 372 25.85 23.54 -13.12
CA PRO A 372 24.78 23.58 -12.13
C PRO A 372 23.54 24.32 -12.64
N GLY A 373 22.38 23.67 -12.58
CA GLY A 373 21.10 24.20 -13.01
C GLY A 373 20.74 23.92 -14.48
N ASP A 374 21.59 23.28 -15.26
CA ASP A 374 21.29 22.98 -16.67
C ASP A 374 20.20 21.88 -16.77
N LEU A 375 20.21 20.89 -15.91
CA LEU A 375 19.13 19.89 -15.89
C LEU A 375 17.76 20.55 -15.65
N ALA A 376 17.67 21.51 -14.72
CA ALA A 376 16.44 22.26 -14.50
C ALA A 376 16.00 23.07 -15.74
N ARG A 377 16.96 23.68 -16.46
CA ARG A 377 16.68 24.39 -17.71
C ARG A 377 16.19 23.45 -18.80
N VAL A 378 16.86 22.32 -18.99
CA VAL A 378 16.43 21.28 -19.93
C VAL A 378 15.01 20.80 -19.56
N ALA A 379 14.78 20.38 -18.35
CA ALA A 379 13.47 19.91 -17.89
C ALA A 379 12.34 20.93 -18.12
N ALA A 380 12.60 22.23 -17.90
CA ALA A 380 11.63 23.30 -18.15
C ALA A 380 11.40 23.57 -19.65
N THR A 381 12.33 23.18 -20.52
CA THR A 381 12.29 23.43 -21.95
C THR A 381 11.64 22.30 -22.74
N LEU A 382 11.76 21.04 -22.28
CA LEU A 382 11.23 19.86 -22.96
C LEU A 382 9.76 19.99 -23.40
N PRO A 383 8.81 20.40 -22.53
CA PRO A 383 7.41 20.55 -22.94
C PRO A 383 7.22 21.63 -24.04
N ARG A 384 8.03 22.70 -24.01
CA ARG A 384 8.00 23.77 -25.04
C ARG A 384 8.56 23.30 -26.38
N ALA A 385 9.45 22.35 -26.34
CA ALA A 385 10.01 21.68 -27.53
C ALA A 385 9.10 20.56 -28.07
N GLY A 386 7.93 20.33 -27.44
CA GLY A 386 7.00 19.26 -27.82
C GLY A 386 7.43 17.87 -27.38
N VAL A 387 8.41 17.74 -26.49
CA VAL A 387 8.85 16.47 -25.94
C VAL A 387 7.88 16.07 -24.83
N THR A 388 7.18 14.95 -25.03
CA THR A 388 6.17 14.41 -24.10
C THR A 388 6.69 13.19 -23.31
N THR A 389 7.89 12.69 -23.63
CA THR A 389 8.51 11.61 -22.88
C THR A 389 8.74 12.04 -21.43
N PRO A 390 8.18 11.33 -20.46
CA PRO A 390 8.36 11.65 -19.05
C PRO A 390 9.80 11.41 -18.63
N VAL A 391 10.32 12.33 -17.79
CA VAL A 391 11.63 12.23 -17.16
C VAL A 391 11.40 12.16 -15.66
N VAL A 392 11.96 11.16 -14.99
CA VAL A 392 11.91 11.00 -13.53
C VAL A 392 13.32 11.00 -12.95
N PHE A 393 13.45 11.49 -11.71
CA PHE A 393 14.74 11.53 -11.02
C PHE A 393 14.74 10.59 -9.81
N CYS A 394 15.64 9.62 -9.83
CA CYS A 394 15.84 8.61 -8.80
C CYS A 394 17.11 8.96 -8.02
N HIS A 395 16.98 9.48 -6.81
CA HIS A 395 18.12 9.78 -5.96
C HIS A 395 18.69 8.50 -5.36
N ALA A 396 19.90 8.16 -5.76
CA ALA A 396 20.67 7.12 -5.10
C ALA A 396 21.27 7.69 -3.80
N LEU A 397 20.82 7.19 -2.67
CA LEU A 397 21.18 7.68 -1.34
C LEU A 397 22.11 6.68 -0.63
N PHE A 398 22.87 7.18 0.33
CA PHE A 398 23.68 6.32 1.18
C PHE A 398 22.88 5.69 2.33
N THR A 399 21.95 6.46 2.91
CA THR A 399 21.09 6.01 4.01
C THR A 399 19.70 6.60 3.88
N ALA A 400 18.72 6.02 4.58
CA ALA A 400 17.36 6.56 4.67
C ALA A 400 17.28 7.99 5.24
N ALA A 401 18.29 8.41 6.02
CA ALA A 401 18.35 9.72 6.67
C ALA A 401 19.00 10.81 5.81
N ASP A 402 19.44 10.51 4.59
CA ASP A 402 20.03 11.51 3.71
C ASP A 402 19.03 12.61 3.36
N ASP A 403 19.42 13.86 3.54
CA ASP A 403 18.62 15.02 3.19
C ASP A 403 18.72 15.33 1.68
N LEU A 404 17.56 15.29 1.01
CA LEU A 404 17.45 15.59 -0.41
C LEU A 404 17.23 17.08 -0.72
N THR A 405 17.02 17.94 0.28
CA THR A 405 16.62 19.34 0.05
C THR A 405 17.69 20.14 -0.69
N LEU A 406 18.95 19.87 -0.41
CA LEU A 406 20.09 20.55 -1.03
C LEU A 406 20.54 19.90 -2.37
N ARG A 407 20.01 18.71 -2.70
CA ARG A 407 20.43 17.89 -3.84
C ARG A 407 19.32 17.65 -4.86
N ARG A 408 18.55 18.69 -5.18
CA ARG A 408 17.46 18.64 -6.16
C ARG A 408 17.83 19.44 -7.41
N PRO A 409 18.60 18.88 -8.35
CA PRO A 409 19.08 19.62 -9.52
C PRO A 409 17.93 20.08 -10.43
N ALA A 410 16.81 19.38 -10.47
CA ALA A 410 15.63 19.76 -11.24
C ALA A 410 14.35 19.54 -10.42
N PRO A 411 13.96 20.50 -9.53
CA PRO A 411 12.79 20.34 -8.64
C PRO A 411 11.45 20.15 -9.36
N SER A 412 11.34 20.52 -10.63
CA SER A 412 10.14 20.34 -11.45
C SER A 412 9.93 18.90 -11.93
N LEU A 413 10.97 18.08 -11.93
CA LEU A 413 10.83 16.66 -12.25
C LEU A 413 10.24 15.89 -11.08
N PRO A 414 9.45 14.83 -11.33
CA PRO A 414 9.14 13.85 -10.31
C PRO A 414 10.41 13.25 -9.72
N GLN A 415 10.52 13.20 -8.39
CA GLN A 415 11.74 12.76 -7.72
C GLN A 415 11.42 11.77 -6.60
N ARG A 416 12.27 10.73 -6.47
CA ARG A 416 12.19 9.75 -5.39
C ARG A 416 13.58 9.26 -5.01
N GLY A 417 13.83 9.14 -3.68
CA GLY A 417 15.05 8.55 -3.15
C GLY A 417 14.93 7.04 -2.95
N PHE A 418 16.06 6.35 -3.05
CA PHE A 418 16.25 4.97 -2.67
C PHE A 418 17.68 4.77 -2.14
N TRP A 419 17.85 3.90 -1.16
CA TRP A 419 19.16 3.66 -0.54
C TRP A 419 19.45 2.16 -0.34
N HIS A 420 18.46 1.30 -0.61
CA HIS A 420 18.57 -0.14 -0.55
C HIS A 420 17.81 -0.79 -1.72
N GLN A 421 18.23 -1.97 -2.16
CA GLN A 421 17.54 -2.68 -3.26
C GLN A 421 16.09 -3.05 -2.92
N ASP A 422 15.72 -3.22 -1.65
CA ASP A 422 14.33 -3.46 -1.24
C ASP A 422 13.41 -2.28 -1.59
N ASP A 423 13.96 -1.07 -1.72
CA ASP A 423 13.21 0.11 -2.14
C ASP A 423 12.72 0.00 -3.59
N PHE A 424 13.31 -0.90 -4.39
CA PHE A 424 12.87 -1.12 -5.78
C PHE A 424 11.41 -1.59 -5.85
N THR A 425 10.90 -2.23 -4.79
CA THR A 425 9.48 -2.60 -4.69
C THR A 425 8.55 -1.40 -4.71
N THR A 426 9.00 -0.25 -4.24
CA THR A 426 8.26 1.01 -4.25
C THR A 426 8.68 1.92 -5.39
N LEU A 427 9.95 1.84 -5.81
CA LEU A 427 10.53 2.70 -6.85
C LEU A 427 10.01 2.35 -8.24
N LEU A 428 10.00 1.06 -8.62
CA LEU A 428 9.55 0.64 -9.96
C LEU A 428 8.07 0.99 -10.24
N PRO A 429 7.11 0.69 -9.35
CA PRO A 429 5.72 1.11 -9.54
C PRO A 429 5.58 2.63 -9.68
N TRP A 430 6.35 3.39 -8.89
CA TRP A 430 6.36 4.83 -8.98
C TRP A 430 6.95 5.31 -10.33
N MET A 431 8.09 4.79 -10.76
CA MET A 431 8.71 5.14 -12.04
C MET A 431 7.76 4.88 -13.22
N PHE A 432 7.23 3.66 -13.31
CA PHE A 432 6.38 3.27 -14.42
C PHE A 432 4.99 3.93 -14.39
N ALA A 433 4.53 4.40 -13.23
CA ALA A 433 3.30 5.19 -13.17
C ALA A 433 3.38 6.49 -13.99
N HIS A 434 4.58 7.03 -14.21
CA HIS A 434 4.78 8.29 -14.92
C HIS A 434 4.69 8.18 -16.46
N CYS A 435 4.72 6.97 -17.04
CA CYS A 435 4.62 6.80 -18.48
C CYS A 435 3.35 6.02 -18.88
N PRO A 436 2.75 6.33 -20.06
CA PRO A 436 1.57 5.60 -20.54
C PRO A 436 1.80 4.09 -20.69
N ALA A 437 2.97 3.68 -21.18
CA ALA A 437 3.38 2.28 -21.33
C ALA A 437 3.49 1.55 -19.97
N GLY A 438 3.68 2.27 -18.88
CA GLY A 438 3.76 1.70 -17.54
C GLY A 438 2.42 1.34 -16.91
N ARG A 439 1.30 1.87 -17.42
CA ARG A 439 -0.03 1.57 -16.85
C ARG A 439 -0.40 0.07 -16.94
N PRO A 440 -0.22 -0.63 -18.06
CA PRO A 440 -0.44 -2.07 -18.13
C PRO A 440 0.48 -2.84 -17.19
N TRP A 441 1.75 -2.43 -17.10
CA TRP A 441 2.72 -3.04 -16.20
C TRP A 441 2.30 -2.92 -14.72
N LEU A 442 1.94 -1.70 -14.30
CA LEU A 442 1.50 -1.43 -12.94
C LEU A 442 0.24 -2.24 -12.59
N ARG A 443 -0.71 -2.32 -13.53
CA ARG A 443 -1.90 -3.14 -13.35
C ARG A 443 -1.53 -4.61 -13.16
N ALA A 444 -0.67 -5.18 -13.99
CA ALA A 444 -0.21 -6.56 -13.88
C ALA A 444 0.50 -6.80 -12.53
N ALA A 445 1.45 -5.94 -12.14
CA ALA A 445 2.16 -6.05 -10.87
C ALA A 445 1.22 -6.02 -9.66
N LEU A 446 0.18 -5.18 -9.69
CA LEU A 446 -0.80 -5.08 -8.61
C LEU A 446 -1.78 -6.27 -8.60
N HIS A 447 -2.08 -6.87 -9.76
CA HIS A 447 -2.82 -8.13 -9.83
C HIS A 447 -2.03 -9.30 -9.25
N ASP A 448 -0.77 -9.45 -9.63
CA ASP A 448 0.11 -10.50 -9.08
C ASP A 448 0.20 -10.37 -7.55
N ARG A 449 0.32 -9.13 -7.07
CA ARG A 449 0.31 -8.85 -5.63
C ARG A 449 -1.03 -9.20 -4.98
N LEU A 450 -2.17 -8.87 -5.62
CA LEU A 450 -3.49 -9.25 -5.15
C LEU A 450 -3.62 -10.76 -5.05
N ASP A 451 -3.12 -11.51 -6.03
CA ASP A 451 -3.18 -12.97 -6.03
C ASP A 451 -2.44 -13.60 -4.86
N VAL A 452 -1.28 -13.05 -4.49
CA VAL A 452 -0.53 -13.50 -3.31
C VAL A 452 -1.29 -13.19 -2.02
N LEU A 453 -1.73 -11.95 -1.86
CA LEU A 453 -2.42 -11.48 -0.65
C LEU A 453 -3.78 -12.17 -0.46
N ASP A 454 -4.48 -12.44 -1.56
CA ASP A 454 -5.78 -13.10 -1.53
C ASP A 454 -5.68 -14.57 -1.10
N ARG A 455 -4.61 -15.28 -1.50
CA ARG A 455 -4.31 -16.63 -0.97
C ARG A 455 -4.04 -16.58 0.52
N GLN A 456 -3.20 -15.66 0.99
CA GLN A 456 -2.93 -15.48 2.43
C GLN A 456 -4.20 -15.16 3.22
N ALA A 457 -5.06 -14.30 2.68
CA ALA A 457 -6.36 -13.97 3.28
C ALA A 457 -7.30 -15.18 3.32
N ALA A 458 -7.27 -16.06 2.32
CA ALA A 458 -8.04 -17.30 2.31
C ALA A 458 -7.54 -18.29 3.37
N ASP A 459 -6.23 -18.43 3.53
CA ASP A 459 -5.62 -19.31 4.54
C ASP A 459 -6.01 -18.88 5.96
N LEU A 460 -5.96 -17.56 6.24
CA LEU A 460 -6.41 -17.00 7.53
C LEU A 460 -7.90 -17.32 7.82
N THR A 461 -8.75 -17.27 6.79
CA THR A 461 -10.17 -17.55 6.97
C THR A 461 -10.41 -19.06 7.12
N THR A 462 -9.65 -19.91 6.45
CA THR A 462 -9.79 -21.37 6.50
C THR A 462 -9.32 -21.93 7.85
N ALA A 463 -8.27 -21.36 8.43
CA ALA A 463 -7.79 -21.72 9.77
C ALA A 463 -8.85 -21.54 10.87
N LEU A 464 -9.86 -20.71 10.64
CA LEU A 464 -11.01 -20.52 11.54
C LEU A 464 -12.07 -21.65 11.43
N ALA A 465 -12.00 -22.45 10.37
CA ALA A 465 -12.95 -23.54 10.12
C ALA A 465 -12.48 -24.88 10.70
N ALA A 466 -11.20 -24.98 11.02
CA ALA A 466 -10.56 -26.14 11.65
C ALA A 466 -10.58 -26.06 13.17
#